data_bbf803d36989a9e8cb17e9737ca3c052
#
_entry.id   bbf803d36989a9e8cb17e9737ca3c052
#
_cell.length_a   1.000
_cell.length_b   1.000
_cell.length_c   1.000
_cell.angle_alpha   90.00
_cell.angle_beta   90.00
_cell.angle_gamma   90.00
#
_symmetry.space_group_name_H-M   'P 1'
#
loop_
_entity.id
_entity.type
_entity.pdbx_description
1 polymer ?
#
loop_
_entity_poly.entity_id
_entity_poly.type
_entity_poly.pdbx_seq_one_letter_code
_entity_poly.pdbx_strand_id
1 'polypeptide(L)'
;MVKFSKVWKYLKGMTESMNIVLEDSINYRTGIKDFGVDPVNKRIIITGEKLAFLKEGKIEKEIGGKVKNSEIIRYIKEKNQLFVSSIFFVSTVMGKVYKCDSLKKKIVEPVFDSEKVIEFMNFTTDGKIIYIENDTIYSYEPNTKELIHSDILGDKNKHNKGNYKIFTSGENVILKYRELHSQKNIINIFDSKLEKIFEIETENNHIFSKISGLEYIAGTATGEIEIWNILEKELYNSIKISDFKISYIENYNGNYFIGLGNGDLIITDWEFNILKTQSIFKNEITKICCIENQIFISGTDNIIVTLKIIDEDNSNKNIQIRENFLQEYRIHDDYYDFFTLDRVIRIDNFIKEMDIKKIHYTPSKEKIFKVFSDSIFSRKVCMISKDPYFQDGVATGLSFEVNKPSWNDSEINTSLKNILKLIYKTYTGKSEDINKIREEIENGKFQILPPDRLIKSWKEQGVLLVSAALTTVVGKSGEHHKFWNLFTKKLLEYISAKNPDIVYFLWGKDPEIFEKNILSGEIIKHNHPAISGSLENEKDFMNGISFEKTKNIINWTGIEKKVIEEDKKDIESNGKLFK
;
A
#
# COMPACT_ATOMS: atom_id res chain seq x y z
N MET A 1 14.64 -32.69 -4.05
CA MET A 1 15.66 -32.10 -3.14
C MET A 1 16.82 -31.58 -3.98
N VAL A 2 16.75 -30.34 -4.47
CA VAL A 2 17.82 -29.69 -5.23
C VAL A 2 18.48 -28.67 -4.32
N LYS A 3 19.80 -28.75 -4.25
CA LYS A 3 20.66 -28.06 -3.31
C LYS A 3 20.47 -26.52 -3.28
N PHE A 4 19.87 -26.02 -2.23
CA PHE A 4 19.74 -24.60 -1.83
C PHE A 4 21.08 -23.92 -1.46
N SER A 5 22.24 -24.49 -1.78
CA SER A 5 23.53 -24.16 -1.16
C SER A 5 24.29 -22.94 -1.73
N LYS A 6 23.90 -22.39 -2.89
CA LYS A 6 24.65 -21.25 -3.48
C LYS A 6 24.01 -19.88 -3.22
N VAL A 7 22.68 -19.78 -3.18
CA VAL A 7 21.95 -18.54 -2.82
C VAL A 7 22.09 -18.26 -1.32
N TRP A 8 22.10 -19.32 -0.52
CA TRP A 8 22.35 -19.27 0.92
C TRP A 8 23.67 -18.57 1.30
N LYS A 9 24.71 -18.75 0.50
CA LYS A 9 26.02 -18.13 0.79
C LYS A 9 26.05 -16.62 0.54
N TYR A 10 25.20 -16.11 -0.36
CA TYR A 10 25.11 -14.67 -0.65
C TYR A 10 24.20 -13.96 0.36
N LEU A 11 23.08 -14.59 0.72
CA LEU A 11 22.12 -14.07 1.74
C LEU A 11 22.69 -14.20 3.16
N LYS A 12 23.49 -15.24 3.44
CA LYS A 12 24.16 -15.44 4.72
C LYS A 12 25.15 -14.30 5.06
N GLY A 13 25.79 -13.71 4.06
CA GLY A 13 26.62 -12.52 4.22
C GLY A 13 25.87 -11.23 4.55
N MET A 14 24.54 -11.18 4.33
CA MET A 14 23.69 -10.03 4.65
C MET A 14 23.08 -10.09 6.06
N THR A 15 23.05 -11.26 6.70
CA THR A 15 22.33 -11.52 7.95
C THR A 15 23.24 -11.73 9.17
N GLU A 16 24.54 -11.92 8.98
CA GLU A 16 25.48 -12.24 10.07
C GLU A 16 25.91 -11.04 10.94
N SER A 17 25.46 -9.79 10.66
CA SER A 17 26.02 -8.60 11.30
C SER A 17 25.03 -7.68 12.01
N MET A 18 23.76 -8.07 12.26
CA MET A 18 22.87 -7.20 13.04
C MET A 18 23.29 -7.18 14.50
N ASN A 19 24.12 -6.23 14.89
CA ASN A 19 24.48 -6.00 16.28
C ASN A 19 23.44 -5.13 16.95
N ILE A 20 22.79 -5.69 17.98
CA ILE A 20 21.85 -4.97 18.81
C ILE A 20 22.45 -4.87 20.21
N VAL A 21 22.54 -3.64 20.71
CA VAL A 21 23.04 -3.35 22.04
C VAL A 21 21.97 -2.69 22.88
N LEU A 22 22.02 -2.98 24.18
CA LEU A 22 21.22 -2.26 25.16
C LEU A 22 21.70 -0.80 25.21
N GLU A 23 20.81 0.15 24.92
CA GLU A 23 21.11 1.56 25.04
C GLU A 23 20.62 2.13 26.36
N ASP A 24 19.40 1.76 26.79
CA ASP A 24 18.79 2.26 28.01
C ASP A 24 17.72 1.29 28.56
N SER A 25 17.40 1.40 29.85
CA SER A 25 16.28 0.71 30.48
C SER A 25 15.63 1.58 31.54
N ILE A 26 14.31 1.67 31.49
CA ILE A 26 13.52 2.50 32.38
C ILE A 26 12.54 1.63 33.14
N ASN A 27 12.65 1.61 34.46
CA ASN A 27 11.67 0.97 35.32
C ASN A 27 10.63 2.00 35.79
N TYR A 28 9.38 1.83 35.39
CA TYR A 28 8.29 2.73 35.74
C TYR A 28 7.42 2.15 36.83
N ARG A 29 7.62 2.61 38.06
CA ARG A 29 7.10 2.00 39.31
C ARG A 29 5.58 1.91 39.39
N THR A 30 4.83 2.79 38.72
CA THR A 30 3.36 2.85 38.80
C THR A 30 2.63 1.96 37.77
N GLY A 31 3.37 1.13 37.08
CA GLY A 31 2.84 0.21 36.06
C GLY A 31 2.71 0.83 34.66
N ILE A 32 3.04 0.04 33.65
CA ILE A 32 2.95 0.39 32.22
C ILE A 32 1.77 -0.37 31.63
N LYS A 33 0.76 0.36 31.15
CA LYS A 33 -0.35 -0.22 30.40
C LYS A 33 -0.04 -0.29 28.91
N ASP A 34 0.44 0.82 28.37
CA ASP A 34 0.87 0.94 26.99
C ASP A 34 1.93 2.04 26.89
N PHE A 35 2.65 2.12 25.76
CA PHE A 35 3.55 3.22 25.48
C PHE A 35 3.50 3.62 24.01
N GLY A 36 3.86 4.88 23.73
CA GLY A 36 4.09 5.40 22.40
C GLY A 36 5.44 6.10 22.33
N VAL A 37 6.04 6.14 21.14
CA VAL A 37 7.28 6.88 20.92
C VAL A 37 7.02 7.97 19.89
N ASP A 38 7.40 9.20 20.22
CA ASP A 38 7.30 10.34 19.32
C ASP A 38 8.38 10.21 18.23
N PRO A 39 8.00 10.11 16.96
CA PRO A 39 8.96 9.92 15.87
C PRO A 39 9.84 11.16 15.63
N VAL A 40 9.42 12.35 16.11
CA VAL A 40 10.13 13.60 15.89
C VAL A 40 11.25 13.82 16.92
N ASN A 41 10.93 13.64 18.20
CA ASN A 41 11.87 13.95 19.29
C ASN A 41 12.25 12.74 20.15
N LYS A 42 11.83 11.56 19.73
CA LYS A 42 12.10 10.24 20.38
C LYS A 42 11.68 10.18 21.84
N ARG A 43 10.70 11.00 22.23
CA ARG A 43 10.14 10.97 23.58
C ARG A 43 9.23 9.76 23.72
N ILE A 44 9.41 9.03 24.80
CA ILE A 44 8.52 7.93 25.20
C ILE A 44 7.37 8.51 26.02
N ILE A 45 6.14 8.15 25.68
CA ILE A 45 4.94 8.49 26.44
C ILE A 45 4.38 7.19 27.00
N ILE A 46 4.21 7.11 28.30
CA ILE A 46 3.72 5.93 29.00
C ILE A 46 2.31 6.20 29.52
N THR A 47 1.41 5.24 29.30
CA THR A 47 0.08 5.20 29.92
C THR A 47 0.07 4.27 31.14
N GLY A 48 -0.77 4.57 32.10
CA GLY A 48 -0.92 3.83 33.37
C GLY A 48 -1.66 4.67 34.38
N GLU A 49 -1.30 4.58 35.66
CA GLU A 49 -1.90 5.42 36.70
C GLU A 49 -1.79 6.91 36.38
N LYS A 50 -0.67 7.32 35.76
CA LYS A 50 -0.45 8.66 35.22
C LYS A 50 0.04 8.56 33.78
N LEU A 51 -0.14 9.62 33.03
CA LEU A 51 0.50 9.80 31.73
C LEU A 51 1.90 10.40 31.95
N ALA A 52 2.94 9.71 31.55
CA ALA A 52 4.32 10.14 31.74
C ALA A 52 5.04 10.39 30.42
N PHE A 53 5.85 11.45 30.39
CA PHE A 53 6.71 11.82 29.27
C PHE A 53 8.16 11.61 29.66
N LEU A 54 8.87 10.79 28.91
CA LEU A 54 10.25 10.41 29.18
C LEU A 54 11.14 10.70 27.99
N LYS A 55 12.35 11.14 28.27
CA LYS A 55 13.39 11.31 27.27
C LYS A 55 14.73 10.93 27.87
N GLU A 56 15.55 10.21 27.12
CA GLU A 56 16.90 9.78 27.54
C GLU A 56 16.91 9.19 28.95
N GLY A 57 16.01 8.22 29.21
CA GLY A 57 15.91 7.52 30.49
C GLY A 57 15.33 8.33 31.66
N LYS A 58 14.93 9.58 31.45
CA LYS A 58 14.45 10.48 32.52
C LYS A 58 13.00 10.87 32.32
N ILE A 59 12.23 10.87 33.40
CA ILE A 59 10.87 11.42 33.44
C ILE A 59 10.96 12.93 33.34
N GLU A 60 10.45 13.52 32.26
CA GLU A 60 10.38 14.98 32.09
C GLU A 60 9.11 15.57 32.69
N LYS A 61 7.99 14.82 32.64
CA LYS A 61 6.70 15.27 33.17
C LYS A 61 5.75 14.09 33.41
N GLU A 62 4.93 14.22 34.43
CA GLU A 62 3.78 13.36 34.68
C GLU A 62 2.50 14.19 34.74
N ILE A 63 1.41 13.64 34.21
CA ILE A 63 0.07 14.22 34.24
C ILE A 63 -0.90 13.19 34.83
N GLY A 64 -1.60 13.58 35.88
CA GLY A 64 -2.70 12.85 36.50
C GLY A 64 -4.06 13.47 36.15
N GLY A 65 -5.00 13.43 37.09
CA GLY A 65 -6.32 14.04 36.95
C GLY A 65 -7.14 13.45 35.80
N LYS A 66 -7.38 14.23 34.74
CA LYS A 66 -8.24 13.83 33.60
C LYS A 66 -7.78 12.58 32.86
N VAL A 67 -6.49 12.26 32.91
CA VAL A 67 -5.87 11.09 32.24
C VAL A 67 -5.36 10.07 33.25
N LYS A 68 -5.86 10.11 34.48
CA LYS A 68 -5.60 9.06 35.47
C LYS A 68 -6.15 7.72 34.95
N ASN A 69 -5.41 6.64 35.16
CA ASN A 69 -5.72 5.31 34.65
C ASN A 69 -5.89 5.30 33.13
N SER A 70 -4.95 5.91 32.43
CA SER A 70 -4.86 5.82 30.98
C SER A 70 -4.44 4.42 30.53
N GLU A 71 -5.02 3.94 29.45
CA GLU A 71 -4.89 2.56 28.99
C GLU A 71 -4.07 2.45 27.70
N ILE A 72 -4.56 3.04 26.62
CA ILE A 72 -4.00 2.89 25.30
C ILE A 72 -3.47 4.23 24.81
N ILE A 73 -2.31 4.19 24.15
CA ILE A 73 -1.76 5.36 23.46
C ILE A 73 -1.37 4.98 22.03
N ARG A 74 -1.74 5.83 21.07
CA ARG A 74 -1.34 5.69 19.67
C ARG A 74 -0.87 7.02 19.10
N TYR A 75 0.22 6.95 18.35
CA TYR A 75 0.65 8.04 17.49
C TYR A 75 -0.36 8.22 16.36
N ILE A 76 -0.77 9.47 16.12
CA ILE A 76 -1.72 9.81 15.06
C ILE A 76 -0.99 10.56 13.95
N LYS A 77 -1.04 9.99 12.76
CA LYS A 77 -0.53 10.64 11.55
C LYS A 77 -1.64 11.56 11.02
N GLU A 78 -1.55 12.86 11.30
CA GLU A 78 -2.52 13.83 10.78
C GLU A 78 -2.43 13.89 9.24
N LYS A 79 -3.58 13.74 8.58
CA LYS A 79 -3.70 13.92 7.12
C LYS A 79 -3.40 15.38 6.77
N ASN A 80 -2.66 15.61 5.69
CA ASN A 80 -2.34 16.93 5.12
C ASN A 80 -1.31 17.80 5.87
N GLN A 81 -0.48 17.25 6.73
CA GLN A 81 0.67 17.99 7.27
C GLN A 81 1.96 17.64 6.51
N LEU A 82 2.67 18.68 6.06
CA LEU A 82 4.02 18.59 5.45
C LEU A 82 5.08 18.10 6.44
N PHE A 83 4.79 18.16 7.74
CA PHE A 83 5.71 17.76 8.80
C PHE A 83 5.10 16.69 9.69
N VAL A 84 5.94 15.78 10.21
CA VAL A 84 5.53 14.75 11.17
C VAL A 84 5.05 15.45 12.44
N SER A 85 3.81 15.15 12.88
CA SER A 85 3.25 15.72 14.09
C SER A 85 3.72 14.96 15.34
N SER A 86 3.67 15.59 16.50
CA SER A 86 3.93 14.97 17.80
C SER A 86 2.63 14.69 18.56
N ILE A 87 1.56 14.30 17.84
CA ILE A 87 0.21 14.13 18.37
C ILE A 87 -0.08 12.66 18.65
N PHE A 88 -0.68 12.42 19.81
CA PHE A 88 -1.13 11.10 20.25
C PHE A 88 -2.57 11.16 20.73
N PHE A 89 -3.31 10.06 20.55
CA PHE A 89 -4.56 9.81 21.27
C PHE A 89 -4.30 8.92 22.46
N VAL A 90 -4.89 9.29 23.60
CA VAL A 90 -4.77 8.60 24.87
C VAL A 90 -6.16 8.27 25.40
N SER A 91 -6.47 6.98 25.56
CA SER A 91 -7.72 6.53 26.18
C SER A 91 -7.60 6.39 27.69
N THR A 92 -8.73 6.47 28.38
CA THR A 92 -8.85 6.16 29.80
C THR A 92 -9.83 5.01 30.03
N VAL A 93 -9.76 4.36 31.17
CA VAL A 93 -10.69 3.29 31.59
C VAL A 93 -12.16 3.73 31.51
N MET A 94 -12.44 5.03 31.68
CA MET A 94 -13.79 5.60 31.61
C MET A 94 -14.26 5.87 30.18
N GLY A 95 -13.60 5.34 29.15
CA GLY A 95 -14.00 5.52 27.76
C GLY A 95 -13.81 6.93 27.20
N LYS A 96 -13.03 7.78 27.88
CA LYS A 96 -12.68 9.11 27.38
C LYS A 96 -11.38 9.06 26.59
N VAL A 97 -11.31 9.80 25.50
CA VAL A 97 -10.10 9.92 24.69
C VAL A 97 -9.66 11.39 24.62
N TYR A 98 -8.38 11.59 24.84
CA TYR A 98 -7.76 12.91 24.81
C TYR A 98 -6.69 12.99 23.73
N LYS A 99 -6.64 14.13 23.05
CA LYS A 99 -5.51 14.53 22.20
C LYS A 99 -4.37 15.01 23.08
N CYS A 100 -3.18 14.45 22.86
CA CYS A 100 -1.97 14.75 23.61
C CYS A 100 -0.87 15.25 22.67
N ASP A 101 -0.21 16.36 23.03
CA ASP A 101 0.94 16.91 22.32
C ASP A 101 2.21 16.56 23.08
N SER A 102 3.00 15.64 22.53
CA SER A 102 4.25 15.17 23.14
C SER A 102 5.32 16.26 23.18
N LEU A 103 5.39 17.14 22.17
CA LEU A 103 6.37 18.22 22.13
C LEU A 103 6.13 19.21 23.28
N LYS A 104 4.86 19.59 23.50
CA LYS A 104 4.44 20.51 24.57
C LYS A 104 4.22 19.79 25.91
N LYS A 105 4.28 18.46 25.94
CA LYS A 105 4.05 17.62 27.15
C LYS A 105 2.74 18.00 27.85
N LYS A 106 1.63 18.03 27.10
CA LYS A 106 0.32 18.41 27.63
C LYS A 106 -0.84 17.72 26.92
N ILE A 107 -1.95 17.62 27.66
CA ILE A 107 -3.26 17.32 27.08
C ILE A 107 -3.75 18.57 26.36
N VAL A 108 -4.16 18.40 25.10
CA VAL A 108 -4.66 19.51 24.27
C VAL A 108 -6.16 19.67 24.49
N GLU A 109 -6.92 18.61 24.20
CA GLU A 109 -8.39 18.63 24.25
C GLU A 109 -8.96 17.20 24.39
N PRO A 110 -10.18 17.04 24.92
CA PRO A 110 -10.93 15.80 24.76
C PRO A 110 -11.40 15.68 23.30
N VAL A 111 -11.31 14.49 22.74
CA VAL A 111 -11.73 14.20 21.35
C VAL A 111 -12.91 13.22 21.31
N PHE A 112 -13.15 12.50 22.41
CA PHE A 112 -14.25 11.56 22.53
C PHE A 112 -14.62 11.36 24.00
N ASP A 113 -15.94 11.23 24.28
CA ASP A 113 -16.48 10.88 25.58
C ASP A 113 -17.72 10.00 25.37
N SER A 114 -17.62 8.73 25.75
CA SER A 114 -18.72 7.78 25.61
C SER A 114 -19.80 7.93 26.69
N GLU A 115 -19.54 8.71 27.75
CA GLU A 115 -20.33 8.75 29.00
C GLU A 115 -20.49 7.39 29.71
N LYS A 116 -19.86 6.33 29.18
CA LYS A 116 -19.91 4.95 29.67
C LYS A 116 -18.51 4.35 29.67
N VAL A 117 -18.33 3.31 30.47
CA VAL A 117 -17.11 2.48 30.44
C VAL A 117 -17.12 1.67 29.14
N ILE A 118 -16.07 1.81 28.33
CA ILE A 118 -15.85 1.01 27.13
C ILE A 118 -14.77 -0.01 27.45
N GLU A 119 -15.11 -1.29 27.35
CA GLU A 119 -14.18 -2.39 27.67
C GLU A 119 -13.17 -2.65 26.55
N PHE A 120 -13.57 -2.39 25.28
CA PHE A 120 -12.76 -2.69 24.11
C PHE A 120 -12.68 -1.47 23.21
N MET A 121 -11.47 -0.90 23.14
CA MET A 121 -11.18 0.29 22.32
C MET A 121 -9.81 0.15 21.68
N ASN A 122 -9.63 0.70 20.48
CA ASN A 122 -8.32 0.90 19.84
C ASN A 122 -8.38 2.10 18.89
N PHE A 123 -7.25 2.47 18.29
CA PHE A 123 -7.15 3.60 17.36
C PHE A 123 -6.53 3.15 16.05
N THR A 124 -7.05 3.63 14.94
CA THR A 124 -6.40 3.51 13.63
C THR A 124 -5.28 4.54 13.48
N THR A 125 -4.39 4.36 12.53
CA THR A 125 -3.27 5.29 12.32
C THR A 125 -3.71 6.67 11.84
N ASP A 126 -4.86 6.77 11.19
CA ASP A 126 -5.48 8.05 10.76
C ASP A 126 -6.32 8.72 11.85
N GLY A 127 -6.43 8.12 13.04
CA GLY A 127 -7.02 8.72 14.22
C GLY A 127 -8.50 8.42 14.45
N LYS A 128 -9.07 7.42 13.77
CA LYS A 128 -10.41 6.95 14.11
C LYS A 128 -10.39 6.17 15.42
N ILE A 129 -11.43 6.32 16.20
CA ILE A 129 -11.63 5.62 17.47
C ILE A 129 -12.52 4.41 17.21
N ILE A 130 -11.99 3.22 17.40
CA ILE A 130 -12.71 1.96 17.21
C ILE A 130 -13.08 1.41 18.58
N TYR A 131 -14.37 1.12 18.80
CA TYR A 131 -14.83 0.56 20.07
C TYR A 131 -16.02 -0.38 19.88
N ILE A 132 -16.28 -1.21 20.91
CA ILE A 132 -17.44 -2.11 20.95
C ILE A 132 -18.36 -1.67 22.07
N GLU A 133 -19.63 -1.57 21.74
CA GLU A 133 -20.73 -1.38 22.70
C GLU A 133 -21.91 -2.26 22.29
N ASN A 134 -22.46 -3.04 23.24
CA ASN A 134 -23.63 -3.91 23.01
C ASN A 134 -23.52 -4.84 21.78
N ASP A 135 -22.38 -5.49 21.60
CA ASP A 135 -22.08 -6.40 20.49
C ASP A 135 -22.09 -5.72 19.09
N THR A 136 -21.94 -4.41 19.06
CA THR A 136 -21.80 -3.61 17.84
C THR A 136 -20.43 -2.94 17.83
N ILE A 137 -19.73 -2.97 16.70
CA ILE A 137 -18.48 -2.23 16.51
C ILE A 137 -18.77 -0.86 15.96
N TYR A 138 -18.11 0.13 16.50
CA TYR A 138 -18.21 1.51 16.11
C TYR A 138 -16.88 2.05 15.64
N SER A 139 -16.91 2.91 14.63
CA SER A 139 -15.79 3.74 14.19
C SER A 139 -16.20 5.20 14.28
N TYR A 140 -15.54 5.96 15.12
CA TYR A 140 -15.79 7.39 15.29
C TYR A 140 -14.61 8.20 14.75
N GLU A 141 -14.91 9.15 13.85
CA GLU A 141 -13.93 10.10 13.31
C GLU A 141 -14.02 11.43 14.09
N PRO A 142 -13.01 11.76 14.93
CA PRO A 142 -13.08 12.94 15.79
C PRO A 142 -13.20 14.28 15.06
N ASN A 143 -12.61 14.39 13.87
CA ASN A 143 -12.56 15.66 13.13
C ASN A 143 -13.91 16.00 12.50
N THR A 144 -14.60 15.03 11.92
CA THR A 144 -15.92 15.19 11.27
C THR A 144 -17.07 14.90 12.21
N LYS A 145 -16.82 14.23 13.35
CA LYS A 145 -17.81 13.66 14.28
C LYS A 145 -18.69 12.60 13.61
N GLU A 146 -18.24 12.02 12.53
CA GLU A 146 -18.93 10.94 11.85
C GLU A 146 -18.83 9.66 12.68
N LEU A 147 -19.96 8.96 12.83
CA LEU A 147 -20.08 7.68 13.51
C LEU A 147 -20.58 6.64 12.52
N ILE A 148 -19.76 5.63 12.28
CA ILE A 148 -20.12 4.45 11.48
C ILE A 148 -20.22 3.27 12.43
N HIS A 149 -21.18 2.37 12.20
CA HIS A 149 -21.31 1.14 12.97
C HIS A 149 -21.60 -0.05 12.07
N SER A 150 -21.25 -1.22 12.54
CA SER A 150 -21.58 -2.51 11.91
C SER A 150 -22.00 -3.49 12.99
N ASP A 151 -23.16 -4.12 12.78
CA ASP A 151 -23.62 -5.23 13.62
C ASP A 151 -22.82 -6.49 13.24
N ILE A 152 -21.85 -6.83 14.07
CA ILE A 152 -20.87 -7.87 13.75
C ILE A 152 -21.44 -9.26 14.01
N LEU A 153 -22.34 -9.35 14.94
CA LEU A 153 -22.78 -10.58 15.57
C LEU A 153 -24.24 -10.84 15.24
N GLY A 154 -24.47 -11.32 14.02
CA GLY A 154 -25.83 -11.57 13.50
C GLY A 154 -26.74 -12.48 14.36
N ASP A 155 -26.20 -13.19 15.32
CA ASP A 155 -26.97 -14.00 16.28
C ASP A 155 -26.39 -13.83 17.70
N LYS A 156 -27.06 -13.01 18.50
CA LYS A 156 -26.67 -12.67 19.89
C LYS A 156 -26.53 -13.89 20.83
N ASN A 157 -27.02 -15.06 20.44
CA ASN A 157 -26.95 -16.28 21.24
C ASN A 157 -25.69 -17.12 20.99
N LYS A 158 -24.89 -16.80 19.98
CA LYS A 158 -23.71 -17.60 19.62
C LYS A 158 -22.41 -17.16 20.28
N HIS A 159 -22.35 -15.96 20.87
CA HIS A 159 -21.08 -15.38 21.27
C HIS A 159 -20.94 -15.26 22.79
N ASN A 160 -19.73 -15.50 23.29
CA ASN A 160 -19.37 -15.29 24.70
C ASN A 160 -19.17 -13.78 24.93
N LYS A 161 -20.08 -13.16 25.69
CA LYS A 161 -19.89 -11.77 26.12
C LYS A 161 -18.58 -11.64 26.87
N GLY A 162 -17.69 -10.79 26.39
CA GLY A 162 -16.46 -10.42 27.10
C GLY A 162 -15.14 -10.95 26.53
N ASN A 163 -15.13 -11.77 25.48
CA ASN A 163 -13.90 -12.30 24.87
C ASN A 163 -13.50 -11.64 23.56
N TYR A 164 -13.77 -10.34 23.42
CA TYR A 164 -13.35 -9.58 22.24
C TYR A 164 -11.90 -9.08 22.36
N LYS A 165 -11.21 -9.04 21.24
CA LYS A 165 -9.96 -8.28 21.07
C LYS A 165 -10.04 -7.47 19.81
N ILE A 166 -9.67 -6.19 19.90
CA ILE A 166 -9.57 -5.29 18.75
C ILE A 166 -8.11 -5.00 18.48
N PHE A 167 -7.66 -5.28 17.28
CA PHE A 167 -6.38 -4.83 16.76
C PHE A 167 -6.64 -3.83 15.64
N THR A 168 -5.71 -2.93 15.42
CA THR A 168 -5.72 -2.02 14.27
C THR A 168 -4.42 -2.14 13.51
N SER A 169 -4.50 -2.13 12.19
CA SER A 169 -3.33 -2.21 11.32
C SER A 169 -3.52 -1.24 10.16
N GLY A 170 -2.84 -0.10 10.22
CA GLY A 170 -3.15 1.03 9.34
C GLY A 170 -4.57 1.54 9.60
N GLU A 171 -5.39 1.57 8.55
CA GLU A 171 -6.81 1.94 8.60
C GLU A 171 -7.74 0.72 8.81
N ASN A 172 -7.22 -0.50 8.77
CA ASN A 172 -8.01 -1.71 8.92
C ASN A 172 -8.24 -2.06 10.39
N VAL A 173 -9.38 -2.68 10.65
CA VAL A 173 -9.79 -3.15 11.99
C VAL A 173 -9.87 -4.67 11.98
N ILE A 174 -9.26 -5.30 12.98
CA ILE A 174 -9.28 -6.74 13.19
C ILE A 174 -10.01 -7.00 14.49
N LEU A 175 -11.17 -7.64 14.39
CA LEU A 175 -11.93 -8.08 15.54
C LEU A 175 -11.78 -9.58 15.72
N LYS A 176 -11.39 -9.99 16.92
CA LYS A 176 -11.30 -11.39 17.30
C LYS A 176 -12.25 -11.69 18.43
N TYR A 177 -12.93 -12.83 18.36
CA TYR A 177 -13.71 -13.42 19.46
C TYR A 177 -13.73 -14.96 19.37
N ARG A 178 -14.17 -15.61 20.44
CA ARG A 178 -14.34 -17.05 20.49
C ARG A 178 -15.82 -17.40 20.43
N GLU A 179 -16.20 -18.28 19.49
CA GLU A 179 -17.58 -18.72 19.36
C GLU A 179 -17.95 -19.75 20.44
N LEU A 180 -19.13 -19.60 21.05
CA LEU A 180 -19.56 -20.41 22.20
C LEU A 180 -19.75 -21.91 21.85
N HIS A 181 -20.36 -22.19 20.71
CA HIS A 181 -20.75 -23.57 20.37
C HIS A 181 -19.62 -24.36 19.74
N SER A 182 -18.94 -23.81 18.75
CA SER A 182 -17.85 -24.46 18.04
C SER A 182 -16.54 -24.43 18.79
N GLN A 183 -16.40 -23.53 19.79
CA GLN A 183 -15.15 -23.23 20.48
C GLN A 183 -14.04 -22.68 19.55
N LYS A 184 -14.35 -22.37 18.30
CA LYS A 184 -13.43 -21.79 17.33
C LYS A 184 -13.18 -20.32 17.60
N ASN A 185 -12.01 -19.87 17.21
CA ASN A 185 -11.70 -18.44 17.17
C ASN A 185 -12.17 -17.88 15.83
N ILE A 186 -12.93 -16.80 15.88
CA ILE A 186 -13.41 -16.07 14.70
C ILE A 186 -12.63 -14.75 14.63
N ILE A 187 -12.09 -14.47 13.46
CA ILE A 187 -11.37 -13.23 13.19
C ILE A 187 -12.06 -12.54 12.02
N ASN A 188 -12.65 -11.39 12.27
CA ASN A 188 -13.23 -10.53 11.26
C ASN A 188 -12.28 -9.39 10.94
N ILE A 189 -12.00 -9.17 9.67
CA ILE A 189 -11.21 -8.06 9.17
C ILE A 189 -12.13 -7.09 8.44
N PHE A 190 -12.07 -5.81 8.84
CA PHE A 190 -12.87 -4.73 8.29
C PHE A 190 -11.96 -3.67 7.69
N ASP A 191 -12.45 -2.98 6.68
CA ASP A 191 -11.83 -1.78 6.14
C ASP A 191 -12.12 -0.53 7.00
N SER A 192 -11.69 0.63 6.52
CA SER A 192 -11.88 1.92 7.21
C SER A 192 -13.33 2.38 7.34
N LYS A 193 -14.26 1.74 6.62
CA LYS A 193 -15.72 1.99 6.68
C LYS A 193 -16.47 0.93 7.47
N LEU A 194 -15.76 0.03 8.13
CA LEU A 194 -16.32 -1.15 8.81
C LEU A 194 -17.08 -2.11 7.88
N GLU A 195 -16.72 -2.14 6.59
CA GLU A 195 -17.17 -3.20 5.69
C GLU A 195 -16.29 -4.44 5.90
N LYS A 196 -16.93 -5.60 6.11
CA LYS A 196 -16.20 -6.85 6.34
C LYS A 196 -15.50 -7.30 5.07
N ILE A 197 -14.17 -7.34 5.10
CA ILE A 197 -13.32 -7.77 3.98
C ILE A 197 -13.12 -9.28 4.00
N PHE A 198 -12.89 -9.84 5.20
CA PHE A 198 -12.45 -11.22 5.37
C PHE A 198 -12.88 -11.77 6.73
N GLU A 199 -13.18 -13.07 6.79
CA GLU A 199 -13.44 -13.81 8.01
C GLU A 199 -12.61 -15.08 8.03
N ILE A 200 -11.97 -15.36 9.17
CA ILE A 200 -11.19 -16.57 9.43
C ILE A 200 -11.84 -17.31 10.59
N GLU A 201 -12.09 -18.59 10.38
CA GLU A 201 -12.37 -19.53 11.46
C GLU A 201 -11.13 -20.40 11.70
N THR A 202 -10.66 -20.47 12.93
CA THR A 202 -9.48 -21.26 13.30
C THR A 202 -9.59 -21.83 14.70
N GLU A 203 -9.00 -22.99 14.93
CA GLU A 203 -8.82 -23.56 16.28
C GLU A 203 -7.66 -22.88 17.02
N ASN A 204 -6.70 -22.30 16.28
CA ASN A 204 -5.55 -21.65 16.83
C ASN A 204 -5.91 -20.32 17.51
N ASN A 205 -5.37 -20.11 18.70
CA ASN A 205 -5.57 -18.87 19.41
C ASN A 205 -4.55 -17.81 18.97
N HIS A 206 -4.96 -16.91 18.09
CA HIS A 206 -4.14 -15.77 17.68
C HIS A 206 -4.01 -14.76 18.84
N ILE A 207 -2.83 -14.64 19.41
CA ILE A 207 -2.54 -13.72 20.52
C ILE A 207 -2.33 -12.32 19.99
N PHE A 208 -1.56 -12.19 18.90
CA PHE A 208 -1.29 -10.94 18.19
C PHE A 208 -1.75 -11.04 16.75
N SER A 209 -2.17 -9.91 16.18
CA SER A 209 -2.68 -9.85 14.80
C SER A 209 -2.30 -8.55 14.13
N LYS A 210 -1.86 -8.63 12.88
CA LYS A 210 -1.42 -7.51 12.06
C LYS A 210 -1.76 -7.78 10.58
N ILE A 211 -2.01 -6.71 9.82
CA ILE A 211 -2.13 -6.77 8.38
C ILE A 211 -0.88 -6.15 7.76
N SER A 212 -0.24 -6.87 6.87
CA SER A 212 0.85 -6.38 6.04
C SER A 212 0.51 -6.60 4.58
N GLY A 213 0.02 -5.56 3.96
CA GLY A 213 -0.45 -5.67 2.58
C GLY A 213 -1.74 -6.50 2.45
N LEU A 214 -1.67 -7.61 1.70
CA LEU A 214 -2.76 -8.58 1.54
C LEU A 214 -2.64 -9.76 2.49
N GLU A 215 -1.67 -9.73 3.40
CA GLU A 215 -1.42 -10.79 4.34
C GLU A 215 -1.95 -10.41 5.72
N TYR A 216 -2.75 -11.25 6.30
CA TYR A 216 -3.04 -11.23 7.71
C TYR A 216 -2.01 -12.12 8.42
N ILE A 217 -1.23 -11.53 9.29
CA ILE A 217 -0.15 -12.20 10.03
C ILE A 217 -0.57 -12.31 11.49
N ALA A 218 -0.58 -13.53 12.01
CA ALA A 218 -0.96 -13.81 13.38
C ALA A 218 0.14 -14.55 14.12
N GLY A 219 0.40 -14.13 15.36
CA GLY A 219 1.19 -14.88 16.34
C GLY A 219 0.26 -15.70 17.21
N THR A 220 0.50 -17.02 17.30
CA THR A 220 -0.35 -17.96 18.03
C THR A 220 0.08 -18.17 19.49
N ALA A 221 -0.82 -18.74 20.29
CA ALA A 221 -0.54 -19.17 21.64
C ALA A 221 0.48 -20.32 21.71
N THR A 222 0.61 -21.07 20.64
CA THR A 222 1.50 -22.22 20.49
C THR A 222 2.88 -21.86 19.93
N GLY A 223 3.13 -20.58 19.57
CA GLY A 223 4.41 -20.09 19.09
C GLY A 223 4.62 -20.28 17.58
N GLU A 224 3.54 -20.29 16.83
CA GLU A 224 3.53 -20.32 15.38
C GLU A 224 3.15 -18.96 14.83
N ILE A 225 3.68 -18.62 13.67
CA ILE A 225 3.23 -17.48 12.87
C ILE A 225 2.37 -18.04 11.74
N GLU A 226 1.12 -17.65 11.70
CA GLU A 226 0.21 -17.94 10.60
C GLU A 226 0.11 -16.75 9.67
N ILE A 227 0.22 -17.02 8.37
CA ILE A 227 0.11 -16.04 7.30
C ILE A 227 -1.07 -16.44 6.41
N TRP A 228 -2.09 -15.60 6.40
CA TRP A 228 -3.31 -15.80 5.61
C TRP A 228 -3.37 -14.81 4.46
N ASN A 229 -3.74 -15.29 3.29
CA ASN A 229 -4.02 -14.43 2.16
C ASN A 229 -5.47 -13.90 2.26
N ILE A 230 -5.62 -12.58 2.41
CA ILE A 230 -6.93 -11.93 2.60
C ILE A 230 -7.83 -12.05 1.35
N LEU A 231 -7.25 -12.03 0.13
CA LEU A 231 -8.02 -12.13 -1.10
C LEU A 231 -8.49 -13.54 -1.40
N GLU A 232 -7.61 -14.53 -1.21
CA GLU A 232 -7.88 -15.94 -1.50
C GLU A 232 -8.60 -16.63 -0.36
N LYS A 233 -8.64 -15.98 0.81
CA LYS A 233 -9.31 -16.46 2.02
C LYS A 233 -8.78 -17.82 2.51
N GLU A 234 -7.47 -18.02 2.39
CA GLU A 234 -6.81 -19.27 2.76
C GLU A 234 -5.54 -19.05 3.58
N LEU A 235 -5.18 -20.05 4.38
CA LEU A 235 -3.91 -20.10 5.09
C LEU A 235 -2.79 -20.34 4.07
N TYR A 236 -1.93 -19.34 3.90
CA TYR A 236 -0.79 -19.43 2.99
C TYR A 236 0.38 -20.19 3.60
N ASN A 237 0.68 -19.93 4.89
CA ASN A 237 1.80 -20.57 5.58
C ASN A 237 1.58 -20.59 7.09
N SER A 238 2.14 -21.59 7.76
CA SER A 238 2.25 -21.68 9.22
C SER A 238 3.66 -22.09 9.60
N ILE A 239 4.35 -21.25 10.38
CA ILE A 239 5.76 -21.40 10.69
C ILE A 239 5.95 -21.45 12.20
N LYS A 240 6.47 -22.57 12.70
CA LYS A 240 6.85 -22.72 14.10
C LYS A 240 8.13 -21.92 14.38
N ILE A 241 8.03 -20.91 15.24
CA ILE A 241 9.14 -20.03 15.61
C ILE A 241 9.65 -20.33 17.02
N SER A 242 8.75 -20.69 17.94
CA SER A 242 9.05 -20.89 19.35
C SER A 242 8.10 -21.89 19.98
N ASP A 243 8.45 -22.39 21.19
CA ASP A 243 7.52 -23.15 22.03
C ASP A 243 6.69 -22.25 22.96
N PHE A 244 7.01 -20.96 23.00
CA PHE A 244 6.27 -19.97 23.77
C PHE A 244 5.32 -19.18 22.87
N LYS A 245 4.22 -18.68 23.45
CA LYS A 245 3.27 -17.84 22.72
C LYS A 245 3.95 -16.63 22.11
N ILE A 246 3.55 -16.27 20.91
CA ILE A 246 3.95 -15.03 20.25
C ILE A 246 3.06 -13.91 20.72
N SER A 247 3.61 -12.99 21.50
CA SER A 247 2.85 -11.91 22.13
C SER A 247 2.82 -10.63 21.33
N TYR A 248 3.83 -10.38 20.50
CA TYR A 248 3.92 -9.20 19.65
C TYR A 248 4.74 -9.45 18.38
N ILE A 249 4.38 -8.79 17.29
CA ILE A 249 5.13 -8.82 16.02
C ILE A 249 5.23 -7.39 15.48
N GLU A 250 6.45 -6.90 15.28
CA GLU A 250 6.71 -5.65 14.61
C GLU A 250 7.59 -5.87 13.38
N ASN A 251 7.29 -5.16 12.31
CA ASN A 251 8.08 -5.19 11.08
C ASN A 251 8.84 -3.88 10.95
N TYR A 252 10.13 -3.97 10.73
CA TYR A 252 10.97 -2.81 10.50
C TYR A 252 12.17 -3.16 9.62
N ASN A 253 12.36 -2.40 8.54
CA ASN A 253 13.49 -2.54 7.60
C ASN A 253 13.69 -3.97 7.06
N GLY A 254 12.59 -4.66 6.71
CA GLY A 254 12.65 -6.01 6.13
C GLY A 254 12.86 -7.14 7.15
N ASN A 255 12.89 -6.82 8.45
CA ASN A 255 12.99 -7.81 9.52
C ASN A 255 11.74 -7.80 10.38
N TYR A 256 11.41 -8.96 10.96
CA TYR A 256 10.40 -9.06 12.00
C TYR A 256 11.05 -9.13 13.36
N PHE A 257 10.56 -8.33 14.28
CA PHE A 257 10.89 -8.33 15.69
C PHE A 257 9.73 -8.96 16.44
N ILE A 258 9.95 -10.15 17.00
CA ILE A 258 8.90 -11.02 17.54
C ILE A 258 9.11 -11.15 19.04
N GLY A 259 8.16 -10.65 19.82
CA GLY A 259 8.13 -10.75 21.26
C GLY A 259 7.44 -12.03 21.72
N LEU A 260 8.01 -12.70 22.69
CA LEU A 260 7.51 -13.95 23.23
C LEU A 260 6.96 -13.80 24.65
N GLY A 261 6.12 -14.77 25.03
CA GLY A 261 5.55 -14.87 26.37
C GLY A 261 6.53 -15.16 27.50
N ASN A 262 7.73 -15.66 27.19
CA ASN A 262 8.81 -15.87 28.15
C ASN A 262 9.78 -14.67 28.24
N GLY A 263 9.53 -13.58 27.49
CA GLY A 263 10.35 -12.38 27.51
C GLY A 263 11.50 -12.37 26.53
N ASP A 264 11.63 -13.36 25.66
CA ASP A 264 12.61 -13.37 24.60
C ASP A 264 12.14 -12.55 23.40
N LEU A 265 13.09 -11.89 22.74
CA LEU A 265 12.96 -11.24 21.46
C LEU A 265 13.58 -12.13 20.40
N ILE A 266 12.81 -12.54 19.39
CA ILE A 266 13.32 -13.18 18.20
C ILE A 266 13.34 -12.15 17.06
N ILE A 267 14.44 -12.14 16.32
CA ILE A 267 14.58 -11.32 15.10
C ILE A 267 14.68 -12.28 13.95
N THR A 268 13.86 -12.06 12.94
CA THR A 268 13.84 -12.85 11.72
C THR A 268 14.02 -11.97 10.49
N ASP A 269 14.37 -12.58 9.37
CA ASP A 269 14.18 -11.97 8.08
C ASP A 269 12.70 -11.96 7.68
N TRP A 270 12.39 -11.46 6.48
CA TRP A 270 11.03 -11.38 5.95
C TRP A 270 10.41 -12.76 5.64
N GLU A 271 11.21 -13.84 5.52
CA GLU A 271 10.76 -15.23 5.36
C GLU A 271 10.57 -15.94 6.71
N PHE A 272 10.74 -15.24 7.81
CA PHE A 272 10.72 -15.75 9.18
C PHE A 272 11.86 -16.73 9.52
N ASN A 273 12.98 -16.69 8.78
CA ASN A 273 14.19 -17.37 9.22
C ASN A 273 14.80 -16.64 10.42
N ILE A 274 15.06 -17.37 11.50
CA ILE A 274 15.60 -16.77 12.73
C ILE A 274 17.03 -16.28 12.51
N LEU A 275 17.25 -14.99 12.69
CA LEU A 275 18.54 -14.32 12.62
C LEU A 275 19.20 -14.22 14.00
N LYS A 276 18.38 -13.91 15.01
CA LYS A 276 18.85 -13.72 16.40
C LYS A 276 17.74 -14.00 17.39
N THR A 277 18.11 -14.55 18.55
CA THR A 277 17.26 -14.64 19.73
C THR A 277 17.99 -14.00 20.91
N GLN A 278 17.29 -13.14 21.65
CA GLN A 278 17.83 -12.41 22.79
C GLN A 278 16.83 -12.36 23.93
N SER A 279 17.23 -12.76 25.14
CA SER A 279 16.40 -12.61 26.32
C SER A 279 16.41 -11.14 26.78
N ILE A 280 15.24 -10.53 26.85
CA ILE A 280 15.05 -9.13 27.23
C ILE A 280 14.47 -9.02 28.63
N PHE A 281 13.40 -9.78 28.93
CA PHE A 281 12.68 -9.79 30.19
C PHE A 281 12.58 -11.21 30.77
N LYS A 282 12.16 -11.32 32.02
CA LYS A 282 11.80 -12.60 32.65
C LYS A 282 10.37 -13.04 32.29
N ASN A 283 9.54 -12.09 31.91
CA ASN A 283 8.13 -12.28 31.61
C ASN A 283 7.81 -11.71 30.22
N GLU A 284 6.55 -11.83 29.82
CA GLU A 284 6.04 -11.50 28.50
C GLU A 284 6.43 -10.11 27.97
N ILE A 285 6.86 -10.07 26.71
CA ILE A 285 6.96 -8.84 25.93
C ILE A 285 5.55 -8.40 25.54
N THR A 286 5.16 -7.18 25.89
CA THR A 286 3.81 -6.66 25.63
C THR A 286 3.73 -5.78 24.42
N LYS A 287 4.82 -5.10 24.04
CA LYS A 287 4.87 -4.24 22.87
C LYS A 287 6.29 -4.01 22.37
N ILE A 288 6.42 -3.90 21.06
CA ILE A 288 7.64 -3.50 20.35
C ILE A 288 7.30 -2.31 19.47
N CYS A 289 8.19 -1.31 19.42
CA CYS A 289 8.08 -0.15 18.55
C CYS A 289 9.46 0.15 17.98
N CYS A 290 9.59 0.18 16.67
CA CYS A 290 10.84 0.47 15.97
C CYS A 290 10.79 1.87 15.35
N ILE A 291 11.79 2.70 15.63
CA ILE A 291 11.92 4.05 15.06
C ILE A 291 13.39 4.29 14.73
N GLU A 292 13.68 4.56 13.46
CA GLU A 292 15.04 4.71 12.96
C GLU A 292 15.92 3.50 13.35
N ASN A 293 17.01 3.69 14.07
CA ASN A 293 17.89 2.62 14.53
C ASN A 293 17.65 2.18 15.99
N GLN A 294 16.49 2.51 16.54
CA GLN A 294 16.13 2.19 17.92
C GLN A 294 14.91 1.27 17.98
N ILE A 295 14.95 0.32 18.91
CA ILE A 295 13.85 -0.61 19.22
C ILE A 295 13.46 -0.37 20.66
N PHE A 296 12.22 0.01 20.88
CA PHE A 296 11.62 0.20 22.20
C PHE A 296 10.75 -1.00 22.52
N ILE A 297 11.00 -1.64 23.65
CA ILE A 297 10.32 -2.87 24.03
C ILE A 297 9.78 -2.72 25.46
N SER A 298 8.50 -3.00 25.66
CA SER A 298 7.91 -3.13 27.00
C SER A 298 7.56 -4.57 27.33
N GLY A 299 7.61 -4.90 28.62
CA GLY A 299 7.19 -6.17 29.17
C GLY A 299 6.25 -5.99 30.36
N THR A 300 5.68 -7.09 30.84
CA THR A 300 4.84 -7.12 32.04
C THR A 300 5.62 -6.79 33.30
N ASP A 301 6.94 -6.69 33.24
CA ASP A 301 7.84 -6.30 34.34
C ASP A 301 7.83 -4.79 34.62
N ASN A 302 6.99 -4.00 33.95
CA ASN A 302 6.93 -2.53 34.02
C ASN A 302 8.26 -1.84 33.66
N ILE A 303 8.99 -2.45 32.75
CA ILE A 303 10.25 -1.94 32.23
C ILE A 303 10.08 -1.65 30.74
N ILE A 304 10.64 -0.53 30.27
CA ILE A 304 10.88 -0.28 28.86
C ILE A 304 12.38 -0.37 28.63
N VAL A 305 12.77 -1.21 27.70
CA VAL A 305 14.13 -1.36 27.21
C VAL A 305 14.25 -0.67 25.86
N THR A 306 15.30 0.11 25.69
CA THR A 306 15.70 0.67 24.40
C THR A 306 16.94 -0.06 23.92
N LEU A 307 16.82 -0.72 22.77
CA LEU A 307 17.92 -1.34 22.08
C LEU A 307 18.30 -0.47 20.89
N LYS A 308 19.58 -0.38 20.60
CA LYS A 308 20.10 0.29 19.41
C LYS A 308 20.58 -0.75 18.41
N ILE A 309 20.14 -0.60 17.18
CA ILE A 309 20.67 -1.35 16.07
C ILE A 309 21.99 -0.69 15.69
N ILE A 310 23.11 -1.36 15.97
CA ILE A 310 24.43 -0.94 15.51
C ILE A 310 24.68 -1.67 14.18
N ASP A 311 24.35 -0.99 13.12
CA ASP A 311 24.56 -1.50 11.78
C ASP A 311 25.15 -0.39 10.91
N GLU A 312 26.42 -0.09 11.16
CA GLU A 312 27.17 0.89 10.36
C GLU A 312 27.29 0.43 8.90
N ASP A 313 27.35 -0.89 8.66
CA ASP A 313 27.45 -1.46 7.32
C ASP A 313 26.09 -1.70 6.64
N ASN A 314 25.04 -2.09 7.36
CA ASN A 314 23.75 -2.45 6.76
C ASN A 314 22.81 -1.27 6.51
N SER A 315 22.83 -0.20 7.29
CA SER A 315 22.04 0.99 6.97
C SER A 315 22.49 1.60 5.64
N ASN A 316 23.79 1.74 5.43
CA ASN A 316 24.35 2.17 4.15
C ASN A 316 24.09 1.14 3.05
N LYS A 317 24.20 -0.16 3.34
CA LYS A 317 23.94 -1.25 2.40
C LYS A 317 22.45 -1.34 2.01
N ASN A 318 21.54 -1.15 2.95
CA ASN A 318 20.09 -1.14 2.70
C ASN A 318 19.66 0.08 1.90
N ILE A 319 20.22 1.26 2.19
CA ILE A 319 20.06 2.45 1.36
C ILE A 319 20.62 2.16 -0.04
N GLN A 320 21.81 1.58 -0.13
CA GLN A 320 22.46 1.26 -1.38
C GLN A 320 21.66 0.23 -2.21
N ILE A 321 21.05 -0.79 -1.59
CA ILE A 321 20.19 -1.77 -2.29
C ILE A 321 19.01 -1.06 -2.94
N ARG A 322 18.32 -0.20 -2.20
CA ARG A 322 17.20 0.56 -2.69
C ARG A 322 17.61 1.52 -3.81
N GLU A 323 18.67 2.27 -3.62
CA GLU A 323 19.17 3.23 -4.61
C GLU A 323 19.68 2.53 -5.87
N ASN A 324 20.40 1.42 -5.73
CA ASN A 324 20.81 0.62 -6.86
C ASN A 324 19.62 0.11 -7.68
N PHE A 325 18.54 -0.34 -7.01
CA PHE A 325 17.31 -0.76 -7.66
C PHE A 325 16.66 0.41 -8.44
N LEU A 326 16.53 1.56 -7.81
CA LEU A 326 15.93 2.74 -8.46
C LEU A 326 16.75 3.18 -9.67
N GLN A 327 18.07 3.14 -9.58
CA GLN A 327 19.00 3.48 -10.66
C GLN A 327 18.98 2.42 -11.79
N GLU A 328 19.04 1.13 -11.44
CA GLU A 328 19.01 0.01 -12.40
C GLU A 328 17.79 0.12 -13.32
N TYR A 329 16.63 0.38 -12.71
CA TYR A 329 15.36 0.47 -13.43
C TYR A 329 14.99 1.89 -13.88
N ARG A 330 15.85 2.89 -13.65
CA ARG A 330 15.64 4.31 -14.01
C ARG A 330 14.29 4.85 -13.51
N ILE A 331 13.98 4.56 -12.27
CA ILE A 331 12.74 5.00 -11.61
C ILE A 331 12.89 6.47 -11.23
N HIS A 332 11.92 7.30 -11.58
CA HIS A 332 11.92 8.74 -11.28
C HIS A 332 11.81 9.00 -9.77
N ASP A 333 12.46 10.05 -9.28
CA ASP A 333 12.55 10.39 -7.86
C ASP A 333 11.19 10.59 -7.17
N ASP A 334 10.15 11.00 -7.90
CA ASP A 334 8.79 11.15 -7.36
C ASP A 334 8.22 9.83 -6.81
N TYR A 335 8.74 8.69 -7.25
CA TYR A 335 8.36 7.37 -6.74
C TYR A 335 9.24 6.89 -5.57
N TYR A 336 10.21 7.70 -5.12
CA TYR A 336 11.16 7.32 -4.08
C TYR A 336 10.46 6.80 -2.82
N ASP A 337 9.46 7.53 -2.29
CA ASP A 337 8.72 7.11 -1.10
C ASP A 337 7.80 5.90 -1.34
N PHE A 338 7.41 5.68 -2.59
CA PHE A 338 6.62 4.51 -2.97
C PHE A 338 7.47 3.24 -2.97
N PHE A 339 8.68 3.26 -3.52
CA PHE A 339 9.60 2.14 -3.54
C PHE A 339 10.36 2.06 -2.20
N THR A 340 9.66 1.71 -1.12
CA THR A 340 10.30 1.44 0.18
C THR A 340 11.28 0.27 0.06
N LEU A 341 12.23 0.17 0.98
CA LEU A 341 13.20 -0.93 1.00
C LEU A 341 12.51 -2.30 0.99
N ASP A 342 11.48 -2.50 1.84
CA ASP A 342 10.71 -3.75 1.89
C ASP A 342 10.08 -4.10 0.54
N ARG A 343 9.50 -3.09 -0.13
CA ARG A 343 8.89 -3.28 -1.44
C ARG A 343 9.93 -3.64 -2.50
N VAL A 344 11.08 -2.99 -2.48
CA VAL A 344 12.20 -3.29 -3.38
C VAL A 344 12.69 -4.70 -3.16
N ILE A 345 12.93 -5.11 -1.92
CA ILE A 345 13.39 -6.47 -1.58
C ILE A 345 12.37 -7.53 -2.03
N ARG A 346 11.07 -7.32 -1.76
CA ARG A 346 10.02 -8.25 -2.21
C ARG A 346 9.99 -8.41 -3.74
N ILE A 347 10.11 -7.32 -4.46
CA ILE A 347 10.12 -7.33 -5.94
C ILE A 347 11.38 -8.03 -6.46
N ASP A 348 12.53 -7.68 -5.94
CA ASP A 348 13.82 -8.25 -6.36
C ASP A 348 13.87 -9.76 -6.11
N ASN A 349 13.36 -10.21 -4.97
CA ASN A 349 13.26 -11.62 -4.65
C ASN A 349 12.28 -12.36 -5.58
N PHE A 350 11.11 -11.77 -5.86
CA PHE A 350 10.17 -12.34 -6.81
C PHE A 350 10.79 -12.53 -8.21
N ILE A 351 11.52 -11.52 -8.70
CA ILE A 351 12.21 -11.61 -9.99
C ILE A 351 13.32 -12.69 -9.95
N LYS A 352 14.12 -12.70 -8.89
CA LYS A 352 15.17 -13.70 -8.69
C LYS A 352 14.63 -15.12 -8.57
N GLU A 353 13.49 -15.30 -7.91
CA GLU A 353 12.82 -16.60 -7.82
C GLU A 353 12.40 -17.12 -9.20
N MET A 354 11.84 -16.26 -10.05
CA MET A 354 11.53 -16.62 -11.43
C MET A 354 12.76 -17.04 -12.21
N ASP A 355 13.86 -16.28 -12.08
CA ASP A 355 15.13 -16.59 -12.75
C ASP A 355 15.72 -17.93 -12.25
N ILE A 356 15.71 -18.19 -10.94
CA ILE A 356 16.20 -19.44 -10.33
C ILE A 356 15.35 -20.63 -10.77
N LYS A 357 14.03 -20.49 -10.77
CA LYS A 357 13.08 -21.53 -11.21
C LYS A 357 13.05 -21.68 -12.73
N LYS A 358 13.78 -20.83 -13.46
CA LYS A 358 13.78 -20.76 -14.93
C LYS A 358 12.37 -20.56 -15.51
N ILE A 359 11.56 -19.77 -14.83
CA ILE A 359 10.24 -19.37 -15.32
C ILE A 359 10.46 -18.31 -16.39
N HIS A 360 10.03 -18.59 -17.61
CA HIS A 360 10.12 -17.64 -18.71
C HIS A 360 8.99 -16.64 -18.60
N TYR A 361 9.31 -15.40 -18.28
CA TYR A 361 8.35 -14.30 -18.05
C TYR A 361 8.57 -13.13 -19.01
N THR A 362 7.57 -12.29 -19.14
CA THR A 362 7.55 -11.11 -20.01
C THR A 362 6.94 -9.92 -19.22
N PRO A 363 7.40 -8.66 -19.45
CA PRO A 363 8.51 -8.22 -20.29
C PRO A 363 9.88 -8.67 -19.71
N SER A 364 10.95 -8.49 -20.50
CA SER A 364 12.32 -8.71 -20.01
C SER A 364 12.64 -7.80 -18.82
N LYS A 365 13.54 -8.26 -17.95
CA LYS A 365 13.83 -7.66 -16.63
C LYS A 365 13.99 -6.14 -16.68
N GLU A 366 14.78 -5.64 -17.63
CA GLU A 366 15.09 -4.21 -17.78
C GLU A 366 13.90 -3.34 -18.20
N LYS A 367 12.79 -3.96 -18.63
CA LYS A 367 11.57 -3.27 -19.09
C LYS A 367 10.45 -3.25 -18.05
N ILE A 368 10.54 -4.04 -16.98
CA ILE A 368 9.46 -4.21 -16.00
C ILE A 368 8.98 -2.86 -15.45
N PHE A 369 9.90 -1.96 -15.12
CA PHE A 369 9.62 -0.69 -14.46
C PHE A 369 9.71 0.52 -15.41
N LYS A 370 9.75 0.32 -16.73
CA LYS A 370 9.83 1.41 -17.72
C LYS A 370 8.73 2.47 -17.57
N VAL A 371 7.58 2.07 -17.04
CA VAL A 371 6.43 2.97 -16.79
C VAL A 371 6.73 4.05 -15.74
N PHE A 372 7.71 3.83 -14.86
CA PHE A 372 8.06 4.74 -13.76
C PHE A 372 9.20 5.72 -14.08
N SER A 373 9.61 5.83 -15.34
CA SER A 373 10.76 6.66 -15.73
C SER A 373 10.50 8.16 -15.77
N ASP A 374 9.26 8.60 -15.60
CA ASP A 374 8.88 10.01 -15.69
C ASP A 374 8.17 10.48 -14.42
N SER A 375 8.20 11.81 -14.19
CA SER A 375 7.57 12.44 -13.03
C SER A 375 6.07 12.14 -12.92
N ILE A 376 5.59 11.86 -11.70
CA ILE A 376 4.15 11.73 -11.38
C ILE A 376 3.42 13.03 -11.73
N PHE A 377 4.02 14.18 -11.47
CA PHE A 377 3.40 15.49 -11.69
C PHE A 377 3.27 15.85 -13.19
N SER A 378 3.99 15.16 -14.07
CA SER A 378 3.82 15.30 -15.51
C SER A 378 2.69 14.41 -16.07
N ARG A 379 2.10 13.53 -15.25
CA ARG A 379 1.02 12.63 -15.70
C ARG A 379 -0.32 13.35 -15.70
N LYS A 380 -1.05 13.20 -16.80
CA LYS A 380 -2.38 13.79 -17.06
C LYS A 380 -3.44 12.72 -17.18
N VAL A 381 -3.09 11.56 -17.74
CA VAL A 381 -3.99 10.42 -17.93
C VAL A 381 -3.29 9.16 -17.45
N CYS A 382 -4.00 8.26 -16.78
CA CYS A 382 -3.54 6.93 -16.42
C CYS A 382 -4.39 5.87 -17.10
N MET A 383 -3.77 5.05 -17.93
CA MET A 383 -4.42 3.92 -18.60
C MET A 383 -3.95 2.63 -17.96
N ILE A 384 -4.90 1.83 -17.46
CA ILE A 384 -4.61 0.59 -16.76
C ILE A 384 -5.05 -0.58 -17.63
N SER A 385 -4.10 -1.43 -18.05
CA SER A 385 -4.38 -2.71 -18.70
C SER A 385 -4.29 -3.86 -17.68
N LYS A 386 -4.74 -5.05 -18.06
CA LYS A 386 -4.67 -6.25 -17.22
C LYS A 386 -3.23 -6.73 -17.03
N ASP A 387 -2.59 -7.15 -18.12
CA ASP A 387 -1.27 -7.78 -18.17
C ASP A 387 -0.41 -7.18 -19.28
N PRO A 388 0.92 -7.35 -19.22
CA PRO A 388 1.76 -7.24 -20.40
C PRO A 388 1.35 -8.28 -21.46
N TYR A 389 1.71 -8.05 -22.70
CA TYR A 389 1.57 -9.07 -23.73
C TYR A 389 2.33 -10.33 -23.31
N PHE A 390 1.62 -11.47 -23.32
CA PHE A 390 2.19 -12.74 -22.86
C PHE A 390 3.00 -13.48 -23.94
N GLN A 391 3.00 -12.98 -25.18
CA GLN A 391 3.87 -13.51 -26.24
C GLN A 391 5.32 -13.11 -25.97
N ASP A 392 6.23 -14.03 -26.22
CA ASP A 392 7.66 -13.80 -26.01
C ASP A 392 8.19 -12.61 -26.85
N GLY A 393 8.96 -11.74 -26.22
CA GLY A 393 9.59 -10.58 -26.84
C GLY A 393 8.65 -9.43 -27.25
N VAL A 394 7.32 -9.56 -27.06
CA VAL A 394 6.34 -8.54 -27.49
C VAL A 394 6.18 -7.42 -26.48
N ALA A 395 6.11 -7.74 -25.18
CA ALA A 395 5.90 -6.73 -24.14
C ALA A 395 7.10 -5.79 -23.98
N THR A 396 6.81 -4.50 -23.92
CA THR A 396 7.82 -3.42 -23.88
C THR A 396 7.94 -2.75 -22.52
N GLY A 397 7.09 -3.12 -21.55
CA GLY A 397 6.96 -2.47 -20.24
C GLY A 397 5.97 -1.31 -20.21
N LEU A 398 5.33 -0.99 -21.32
CA LEU A 398 4.22 -0.03 -21.41
C LEU A 398 2.97 -0.74 -21.93
N SER A 399 1.83 -0.45 -21.32
CA SER A 399 0.53 -0.99 -21.77
C SER A 399 0.24 -0.59 -23.20
N PHE A 400 -0.29 -1.52 -23.99
CA PHE A 400 -0.68 -1.35 -25.40
C PHE A 400 0.48 -1.07 -26.38
N GLU A 401 1.72 -0.86 -25.94
CA GLU A 401 2.86 -0.61 -26.82
C GLU A 401 3.22 -1.87 -27.60
N VAL A 402 3.35 -1.72 -28.92
CA VAL A 402 3.81 -2.77 -29.85
C VAL A 402 4.86 -2.22 -30.79
N ASN A 403 5.79 -3.05 -31.22
CA ASN A 403 6.82 -2.66 -32.18
C ASN A 403 6.37 -2.99 -33.61
N LYS A 404 5.34 -2.28 -34.08
CA LYS A 404 4.77 -2.45 -35.42
C LYS A 404 4.80 -1.13 -36.17
N PRO A 405 5.52 -1.05 -37.33
CA PRO A 405 5.73 0.21 -38.05
C PRO A 405 4.51 0.65 -38.90
N SER A 406 3.47 -0.18 -39.00
CA SER A 406 2.29 0.12 -39.81
C SER A 406 1.01 -0.39 -39.17
N TRP A 407 -0.07 0.38 -39.32
CA TRP A 407 -1.43 -0.05 -38.94
C TRP A 407 -1.96 -1.20 -39.81
N ASN A 408 -1.33 -1.48 -40.96
CA ASN A 408 -1.69 -2.58 -41.86
C ASN A 408 -1.06 -3.92 -41.47
N ASP A 409 -0.18 -3.93 -40.45
CA ASP A 409 0.38 -5.18 -39.97
C ASP A 409 -0.74 -6.11 -39.49
N SER A 410 -0.70 -7.38 -39.93
CA SER A 410 -1.72 -8.39 -39.66
C SER A 410 -1.75 -8.78 -38.17
N GLU A 411 -0.63 -8.62 -37.45
CA GLU A 411 -0.49 -8.97 -36.06
C GLU A 411 -0.96 -7.87 -35.08
N ILE A 412 -1.47 -6.73 -35.60
CA ILE A 412 -2.15 -5.75 -34.75
C ILE A 412 -3.37 -6.42 -34.10
N ASN A 413 -3.38 -6.45 -32.77
CA ASN A 413 -4.44 -7.13 -32.02
C ASN A 413 -5.77 -6.35 -32.03
N THR A 414 -6.84 -7.03 -31.62
CA THR A 414 -8.20 -6.46 -31.61
C THR A 414 -8.31 -5.21 -30.74
N SER A 415 -7.64 -5.16 -29.59
CA SER A 415 -7.67 -4.00 -28.70
C SER A 415 -7.13 -2.76 -29.39
N LEU A 416 -5.96 -2.84 -30.02
CA LEU A 416 -5.37 -1.70 -30.76
C LEU A 416 -6.21 -1.29 -31.98
N LYS A 417 -6.80 -2.26 -32.69
CA LYS A 417 -7.72 -1.96 -33.81
C LYS A 417 -8.93 -1.14 -33.31
N ASN A 418 -9.51 -1.51 -32.18
CA ASN A 418 -10.66 -0.79 -31.62
C ASN A 418 -10.26 0.54 -30.99
N ILE A 419 -9.08 0.65 -30.39
CA ILE A 419 -8.51 1.92 -29.94
C ILE A 419 -8.35 2.88 -31.15
N LEU A 420 -7.79 2.41 -32.26
CA LEU A 420 -7.67 3.20 -33.50
C LEU A 420 -9.04 3.67 -34.01
N LYS A 421 -10.03 2.77 -34.04
CA LYS A 421 -11.40 3.11 -34.45
C LYS A 421 -12.02 4.21 -33.58
N LEU A 422 -11.85 4.13 -32.26
CA LEU A 422 -12.38 5.10 -31.33
C LEU A 422 -11.66 6.45 -31.45
N ILE A 423 -10.34 6.45 -31.67
CA ILE A 423 -9.58 7.68 -31.98
C ILE A 423 -10.07 8.29 -33.29
N TYR A 424 -10.21 7.48 -34.34
CA TYR A 424 -10.74 7.94 -35.62
C TYR A 424 -12.12 8.60 -35.42
N LYS A 425 -13.04 7.94 -34.74
CA LYS A 425 -14.37 8.49 -34.41
C LYS A 425 -14.27 9.83 -33.63
N THR A 426 -13.37 9.92 -32.68
CA THR A 426 -13.15 11.12 -31.85
C THR A 426 -12.72 12.33 -32.68
N TYR A 427 -11.86 12.13 -33.67
CA TYR A 427 -11.30 13.25 -34.47
C TYR A 427 -12.07 13.54 -35.77
N THR A 428 -12.83 12.57 -36.30
CA THR A 428 -13.58 12.75 -37.55
C THR A 428 -15.09 12.83 -37.38
N GLY A 429 -15.62 12.41 -36.22
CA GLY A 429 -17.05 12.23 -35.97
C GLY A 429 -17.68 11.03 -36.68
N LYS A 430 -16.88 10.23 -37.44
CA LYS A 430 -17.35 9.10 -38.24
C LYS A 430 -16.98 7.77 -37.59
N SER A 431 -17.85 6.77 -37.76
CA SER A 431 -17.58 5.38 -37.36
C SER A 431 -17.38 4.56 -38.62
N GLU A 432 -16.17 4.06 -38.84
CA GLU A 432 -15.77 3.29 -40.01
C GLU A 432 -15.17 1.93 -39.62
N ASP A 433 -15.17 0.98 -40.55
CA ASP A 433 -14.44 -0.27 -40.34
C ASP A 433 -12.92 -0.07 -40.40
N ILE A 434 -12.18 -1.04 -39.88
CA ILE A 434 -10.72 -0.92 -39.76
C ILE A 434 -10.02 -0.80 -41.13
N ASN A 435 -10.54 -1.43 -42.17
CA ASN A 435 -9.90 -1.40 -43.49
C ASN A 435 -10.08 -0.03 -44.12
N LYS A 436 -11.25 0.58 -43.95
CA LYS A 436 -11.51 1.94 -44.40
C LYS A 436 -10.61 2.96 -43.71
N ILE A 437 -10.44 2.84 -42.40
CA ILE A 437 -9.55 3.70 -41.61
C ILE A 437 -8.10 3.55 -42.09
N ARG A 438 -7.64 2.31 -42.33
CA ARG A 438 -6.30 2.03 -42.87
C ARG A 438 -6.08 2.67 -44.25
N GLU A 439 -7.06 2.55 -45.13
CA GLU A 439 -7.03 3.23 -46.44
C GLU A 439 -6.91 4.76 -46.30
N GLU A 440 -7.65 5.36 -45.36
CA GLU A 440 -7.58 6.80 -45.10
C GLU A 440 -6.26 7.24 -44.46
N ILE A 441 -5.62 6.39 -43.68
CA ILE A 441 -4.26 6.63 -43.15
C ILE A 441 -3.24 6.59 -44.30
N GLU A 442 -3.31 5.58 -45.18
CA GLU A 442 -2.38 5.41 -46.30
C GLU A 442 -2.45 6.56 -47.31
N ASN A 443 -3.65 7.02 -47.62
CA ASN A 443 -3.84 8.13 -48.59
C ASN A 443 -3.81 9.52 -47.92
N GLY A 444 -3.42 9.61 -46.62
CA GLY A 444 -3.19 10.85 -45.90
C GLY A 444 -4.46 11.61 -45.47
N LYS A 445 -5.65 11.03 -45.65
CA LYS A 445 -6.92 11.66 -45.21
C LYS A 445 -7.09 11.65 -43.70
N PHE A 446 -6.55 10.65 -43.01
CA PHE A 446 -6.48 10.60 -41.56
C PHE A 446 -5.02 10.46 -41.10
N GLN A 447 -4.54 11.43 -40.36
CA GLN A 447 -3.16 11.47 -39.90
C GLN A 447 -3.07 10.97 -38.44
N ILE A 448 -2.31 9.90 -38.23
CA ILE A 448 -2.01 9.31 -36.93
C ILE A 448 -0.62 8.66 -37.00
N LEU A 449 0.12 8.71 -35.88
CA LEU A 449 1.40 8.00 -35.79
C LEU A 449 1.21 6.49 -35.96
N PRO A 450 2.18 5.78 -36.52
CA PRO A 450 2.14 4.32 -36.56
C PRO A 450 2.24 3.73 -35.12
N PRO A 451 1.80 2.47 -34.93
CA PRO A 451 1.69 1.85 -33.60
C PRO A 451 2.96 1.89 -32.76
N ASP A 452 4.13 1.71 -33.38
CA ASP A 452 5.45 1.71 -32.71
C ASP A 452 5.86 3.07 -32.14
N ARG A 453 5.26 4.16 -32.61
CA ARG A 453 5.53 5.53 -32.16
C ARG A 453 4.39 6.16 -31.39
N LEU A 454 3.15 5.73 -31.64
CA LEU A 454 1.96 6.34 -31.05
C LEU A 454 1.96 6.26 -29.51
N ILE A 455 2.22 5.08 -28.96
CA ILE A 455 2.21 4.86 -27.51
C ILE A 455 3.35 5.63 -26.83
N LYS A 456 4.51 5.73 -27.48
CA LYS A 456 5.63 6.57 -26.99
C LYS A 456 5.23 8.04 -26.94
N SER A 457 4.59 8.53 -27.99
CA SER A 457 4.06 9.91 -28.03
C SER A 457 3.05 10.18 -26.92
N TRP A 458 2.18 9.24 -26.59
CA TRP A 458 1.27 9.38 -25.47
C TRP A 458 2.02 9.48 -24.14
N LYS A 459 3.01 8.60 -23.92
CA LYS A 459 3.87 8.65 -22.72
C LYS A 459 4.54 10.01 -22.57
N GLU A 460 5.11 10.56 -23.64
CA GLU A 460 5.79 11.87 -23.67
C GLU A 460 4.83 13.02 -23.37
N GLN A 461 3.58 12.91 -23.78
CA GLN A 461 2.52 13.90 -23.50
C GLN A 461 1.96 13.82 -22.06
N GLY A 462 2.30 12.80 -21.29
CA GLY A 462 1.86 12.63 -19.91
C GLY A 462 0.85 11.50 -19.68
N VAL A 463 0.78 10.50 -20.59
CA VAL A 463 -0.02 9.29 -20.30
C VAL A 463 0.83 8.29 -19.53
N LEU A 464 0.33 7.85 -18.37
CA LEU A 464 0.88 6.75 -17.57
C LEU A 464 0.25 5.44 -18.09
N LEU A 465 1.06 4.57 -18.68
CA LEU A 465 0.63 3.34 -19.37
C LEU A 465 1.02 2.12 -18.52
N VAL A 466 0.23 1.82 -17.49
CA VAL A 466 0.55 0.79 -16.50
C VAL A 466 -0.28 -0.47 -16.68
N SER A 467 0.34 -1.64 -16.52
CA SER A 467 -0.38 -2.92 -16.40
C SER A 467 -0.66 -3.24 -14.95
N ALA A 468 -1.83 -3.80 -14.64
CA ALA A 468 -2.22 -4.22 -13.30
C ALA A 468 -1.26 -5.28 -12.73
N ALA A 469 -0.73 -6.16 -13.57
CA ALA A 469 0.46 -6.95 -13.28
C ALA A 469 1.62 -6.47 -14.16
N LEU A 470 2.79 -6.19 -13.55
CA LEU A 470 3.95 -5.70 -14.33
C LEU A 470 4.67 -6.81 -15.09
N THR A 471 4.42 -8.08 -14.74
CA THR A 471 4.96 -9.26 -15.42
C THR A 471 3.91 -10.34 -15.56
N THR A 472 4.07 -11.24 -16.52
CA THR A 472 3.32 -12.49 -16.60
C THR A 472 4.22 -13.61 -17.17
N VAL A 473 3.78 -14.88 -17.06
CA VAL A 473 4.51 -16.01 -17.67
C VAL A 473 4.30 -15.99 -19.17
N VAL A 474 5.36 -16.24 -19.95
CA VAL A 474 5.25 -16.36 -21.41
C VAL A 474 4.24 -17.45 -21.78
N GLY A 475 3.31 -17.11 -22.65
CA GLY A 475 2.22 -18.00 -23.07
C GLY A 475 0.99 -18.02 -22.12
N LYS A 476 1.04 -17.32 -20.97
CA LYS A 476 -0.05 -17.35 -19.99
C LYS A 476 -0.37 -15.98 -19.43
N SER A 477 -1.63 -15.54 -19.55
CA SER A 477 -2.14 -14.31 -18.92
C SER A 477 -2.53 -14.57 -17.47
N GLY A 478 -2.32 -13.61 -16.57
CA GLY A 478 -2.83 -13.63 -15.20
C GLY A 478 -1.95 -14.32 -14.15
N GLU A 479 -0.91 -15.04 -14.55
CA GLU A 479 -0.11 -15.87 -13.63
C GLU A 479 0.56 -15.09 -12.48
N HIS A 480 0.90 -13.82 -12.71
CA HIS A 480 1.55 -12.99 -11.70
C HIS A 480 0.62 -11.95 -11.05
N HIS A 481 -0.68 -11.99 -11.33
CA HIS A 481 -1.64 -11.05 -10.74
C HIS A 481 -1.64 -11.08 -9.22
N LYS A 482 -1.53 -12.28 -8.64
CA LYS A 482 -1.48 -12.48 -7.19
C LYS A 482 -0.37 -11.65 -6.54
N PHE A 483 0.81 -11.62 -7.15
CA PHE A 483 1.95 -10.85 -6.64
C PHE A 483 1.77 -9.34 -6.85
N TRP A 484 1.36 -8.91 -8.06
CA TRP A 484 1.32 -7.50 -8.43
C TRP A 484 0.08 -6.74 -7.95
N ASN A 485 -1.03 -7.42 -7.63
CA ASN A 485 -2.31 -6.77 -7.29
C ASN A 485 -2.16 -5.75 -6.15
N LEU A 486 -1.50 -6.13 -5.04
CA LEU A 486 -1.27 -5.19 -3.94
C LEU A 486 -0.38 -4.02 -4.36
N PHE A 487 0.68 -4.31 -5.12
CA PHE A 487 1.58 -3.28 -5.63
C PHE A 487 0.78 -2.22 -6.41
N THR A 488 -0.08 -2.66 -7.33
CA THR A 488 -0.88 -1.75 -8.17
C THR A 488 -1.93 -0.99 -7.38
N LYS A 489 -2.59 -1.61 -6.40
CA LYS A 489 -3.49 -0.90 -5.48
C LYS A 489 -2.77 0.24 -4.76
N LYS A 490 -1.64 -0.07 -4.14
CA LYS A 490 -0.84 0.94 -3.42
C LYS A 490 -0.21 1.98 -4.34
N LEU A 491 0.12 1.60 -5.58
CA LEU A 491 0.58 2.54 -6.59
C LEU A 491 -0.50 3.58 -6.91
N LEU A 492 -1.73 3.13 -7.16
CA LEU A 492 -2.84 4.01 -7.50
C LEU A 492 -3.22 4.94 -6.34
N GLU A 493 -3.26 4.41 -5.10
CA GLU A 493 -3.41 5.25 -3.90
C GLU A 493 -2.32 6.32 -3.82
N TYR A 494 -1.06 5.95 -4.09
CA TYR A 494 0.08 6.84 -4.01
C TYR A 494 0.05 7.92 -5.09
N ILE A 495 -0.12 7.55 -6.37
CA ILE A 495 -0.11 8.52 -7.48
C ILE A 495 -1.32 9.45 -7.43
N SER A 496 -2.52 8.93 -7.09
CA SER A 496 -3.72 9.77 -7.00
C SER A 496 -3.68 10.74 -5.81
N ALA A 497 -3.02 10.35 -4.71
CA ALA A 497 -2.77 11.27 -3.59
C ALA A 497 -1.74 12.38 -3.94
N LYS A 498 -0.74 12.05 -4.77
CA LYS A 498 0.33 12.99 -5.17
C LYS A 498 -0.11 13.93 -6.30
N ASN A 499 -0.88 13.43 -7.25
CA ASN A 499 -1.38 14.19 -8.40
C ASN A 499 -2.90 13.98 -8.58
N PRO A 500 -3.73 14.86 -8.00
CA PRO A 500 -5.18 14.70 -8.00
C PRO A 500 -5.86 15.00 -9.34
N ASP A 501 -5.13 15.55 -10.33
CA ASP A 501 -5.69 16.00 -11.60
C ASP A 501 -5.61 14.92 -12.71
N ILE A 502 -5.16 13.71 -12.38
CA ILE A 502 -5.04 12.61 -13.34
C ILE A 502 -6.44 12.08 -13.70
N VAL A 503 -6.68 11.88 -15.00
CA VAL A 503 -7.86 11.17 -15.51
C VAL A 503 -7.54 9.69 -15.69
N TYR A 504 -8.31 8.81 -15.05
CA TYR A 504 -8.08 7.36 -15.06
C TYR A 504 -8.99 6.65 -16.05
N PHE A 505 -8.41 5.86 -16.96
CA PHE A 505 -9.15 5.00 -17.87
C PHE A 505 -9.16 3.57 -17.34
N LEU A 506 -10.32 3.10 -16.90
CA LEU A 506 -10.55 1.74 -16.43
C LEU A 506 -11.38 0.99 -17.49
N TRP A 507 -10.68 0.28 -18.36
CA TRP A 507 -11.29 -0.42 -19.49
C TRP A 507 -11.41 -1.93 -19.23
N GLY A 508 -12.61 -2.36 -18.84
CA GLY A 508 -12.94 -3.75 -18.53
C GLY A 508 -12.93 -4.07 -17.04
N LYS A 509 -13.40 -5.26 -16.70
CA LYS A 509 -13.62 -5.69 -15.31
C LYS A 509 -12.34 -5.77 -14.48
N ASP A 510 -11.21 -6.19 -15.09
CA ASP A 510 -9.96 -6.35 -14.34
C ASP A 510 -9.40 -4.99 -13.82
N PRO A 511 -9.33 -3.90 -14.63
CA PRO A 511 -8.99 -2.57 -14.12
C PRO A 511 -10.04 -1.95 -13.19
N GLU A 512 -11.35 -2.23 -13.37
CA GLU A 512 -12.41 -1.68 -12.53
C GLU A 512 -12.25 -2.05 -11.04
N ILE A 513 -11.63 -3.18 -10.71
CA ILE A 513 -11.38 -3.58 -9.32
C ILE A 513 -10.52 -2.58 -8.54
N PHE A 514 -9.75 -1.75 -9.26
CA PHE A 514 -8.87 -0.74 -8.66
C PHE A 514 -9.55 0.62 -8.41
N GLU A 515 -10.80 0.81 -8.83
CA GLU A 515 -11.52 2.08 -8.68
C GLU A 515 -11.44 2.64 -7.25
N LYS A 516 -11.67 1.78 -6.25
CA LYS A 516 -11.63 2.16 -4.83
C LYS A 516 -10.24 2.56 -4.33
N ASN A 517 -9.19 2.27 -5.07
CA ASN A 517 -7.81 2.64 -4.72
C ASN A 517 -7.36 3.95 -5.39
N ILE A 518 -8.23 4.58 -6.18
CA ILE A 518 -8.02 5.91 -6.76
C ILE A 518 -8.66 6.91 -5.81
N LEU A 519 -7.84 7.66 -5.06
CA LEU A 519 -8.29 8.56 -4.00
C LEU A 519 -8.80 9.90 -4.54
N SER A 520 -8.36 10.27 -5.74
CA SER A 520 -8.71 11.52 -6.42
C SER A 520 -8.49 11.41 -7.93
N GLY A 521 -9.08 12.30 -8.69
CA GLY A 521 -9.05 12.31 -10.15
C GLY A 521 -10.35 11.84 -10.78
N GLU A 522 -10.54 12.14 -12.06
CA GLU A 522 -11.72 11.69 -12.80
C GLU A 522 -11.53 10.25 -13.26
N ILE A 523 -12.55 9.40 -13.10
CA ILE A 523 -12.54 8.00 -13.54
C ILE A 523 -13.50 7.82 -14.71
N ILE A 524 -12.99 7.30 -15.85
CA ILE A 524 -13.78 6.98 -17.03
C ILE A 524 -13.75 5.47 -17.26
N LYS A 525 -14.92 4.84 -17.24
CA LYS A 525 -15.08 3.37 -17.34
C LYS A 525 -15.79 2.96 -18.60
N HIS A 526 -15.24 1.95 -19.27
CA HIS A 526 -15.86 1.28 -20.42
C HIS A 526 -15.46 -0.19 -20.46
N ASN A 527 -16.13 -0.98 -21.28
CA ASN A 527 -15.73 -2.36 -21.54
C ASN A 527 -14.30 -2.41 -22.12
N HIS A 528 -13.67 -3.56 -22.00
CA HIS A 528 -12.33 -3.76 -22.55
C HIS A 528 -12.28 -3.57 -24.07
N PRO A 529 -11.26 -2.91 -24.64
CA PRO A 529 -11.18 -2.64 -26.08
C PRO A 529 -11.33 -3.87 -26.99
N ALA A 530 -10.93 -5.07 -26.52
CA ALA A 530 -11.12 -6.31 -27.28
C ALA A 530 -12.59 -6.79 -27.30
N ILE A 531 -13.45 -6.27 -26.42
CA ILE A 531 -14.86 -6.64 -26.29
C ILE A 531 -15.68 -5.45 -26.73
N SER A 532 -15.96 -5.34 -28.01
CA SER A 532 -16.76 -4.27 -28.59
C SER A 532 -17.63 -4.80 -29.73
N GLY A 533 -18.75 -4.16 -29.99
CA GLY A 533 -19.65 -4.50 -31.11
C GLY A 533 -21.14 -4.46 -30.75
N SER A 534 -21.51 -4.14 -29.52
CA SER A 534 -22.90 -3.91 -29.11
C SER A 534 -23.12 -2.43 -28.85
N LEU A 535 -23.42 -1.65 -29.91
CA LEU A 535 -23.65 -0.22 -29.82
C LEU A 535 -24.85 0.17 -28.95
N GLU A 536 -25.75 -0.78 -28.67
CA GLU A 536 -26.85 -0.60 -27.73
C GLU A 536 -26.39 -0.61 -26.26
N ASN A 537 -25.20 -1.12 -26.00
CA ASN A 537 -24.60 -1.15 -24.66
C ASN A 537 -23.85 0.16 -24.41
N GLU A 538 -24.33 1.00 -23.51
CA GLU A 538 -23.69 2.27 -23.15
C GLU A 538 -22.23 2.09 -22.67
N LYS A 539 -21.91 0.94 -22.08
CA LYS A 539 -20.53 0.59 -21.65
C LYS A 539 -19.66 0.04 -22.77
N ASP A 540 -20.19 -0.17 -23.98
CA ASP A 540 -19.36 -0.66 -25.10
C ASP A 540 -18.19 0.28 -25.33
N PHE A 541 -17.01 -0.29 -25.63
CA PHE A 541 -15.80 0.50 -25.85
C PHE A 541 -15.97 1.53 -26.97
N MET A 542 -16.72 1.20 -28.02
CA MET A 542 -16.95 2.12 -29.17
C MET A 542 -17.90 3.27 -28.85
N ASN A 543 -18.61 3.21 -27.71
CA ASN A 543 -19.37 4.33 -27.13
C ASN A 543 -18.54 5.14 -26.13
N GLY A 544 -17.25 4.78 -25.97
CA GLY A 544 -16.34 5.40 -25.02
C GLY A 544 -16.08 6.88 -25.28
N ILE A 545 -16.05 7.65 -24.21
CA ILE A 545 -15.80 9.10 -24.22
C ILE A 545 -14.39 9.46 -23.75
N SER A 546 -13.53 8.46 -23.48
CA SER A 546 -12.20 8.66 -22.89
C SER A 546 -11.35 9.62 -23.70
N PHE A 547 -11.22 9.39 -25.00
CA PHE A 547 -10.43 10.24 -25.90
C PHE A 547 -11.09 11.59 -26.13
N GLU A 548 -12.43 11.65 -26.24
CA GLU A 548 -13.17 12.89 -26.43
C GLU A 548 -12.97 13.85 -25.26
N LYS A 549 -13.11 13.36 -24.02
CA LYS A 549 -12.92 14.17 -22.81
C LYS A 549 -11.49 14.68 -22.63
N THR A 550 -10.52 13.97 -23.14
CA THR A 550 -9.09 14.25 -22.87
C THR A 550 -8.32 14.76 -24.10
N LYS A 551 -8.95 14.90 -25.28
CA LYS A 551 -8.27 15.35 -26.51
C LYS A 551 -7.67 16.77 -26.42
N ASN A 552 -8.10 17.58 -25.46
CA ASN A 552 -7.55 18.91 -25.20
C ASN A 552 -6.25 18.89 -24.38
N ILE A 553 -5.98 17.80 -23.68
CA ILE A 553 -4.78 17.64 -22.85
C ILE A 553 -3.80 16.61 -23.41
N ILE A 554 -4.28 15.67 -24.23
CA ILE A 554 -3.49 14.65 -24.93
C ILE A 554 -3.90 14.66 -26.40
N ASN A 555 -2.93 14.80 -27.28
CA ASN A 555 -3.12 14.58 -28.73
C ASN A 555 -3.03 13.08 -29.02
N TRP A 556 -4.19 12.42 -29.11
CA TRP A 556 -4.27 10.97 -29.27
C TRP A 556 -3.81 10.46 -30.64
N THR A 557 -3.70 11.33 -31.65
CA THR A 557 -3.12 10.96 -32.94
C THR A 557 -1.58 11.01 -32.94
N GLY A 558 -1.00 11.72 -31.97
CA GLY A 558 0.44 11.93 -31.86
C GLY A 558 1.05 12.85 -32.93
N ILE A 559 0.25 13.37 -33.85
CA ILE A 559 0.72 14.29 -34.92
C ILE A 559 0.68 15.72 -34.37
N GLU A 560 1.81 16.38 -34.30
CA GLU A 560 1.87 17.81 -33.99
C GLU A 560 1.16 18.60 -35.09
N LYS A 561 0.17 19.41 -34.70
CA LYS A 561 -0.34 20.44 -35.61
C LYS A 561 0.79 21.44 -35.83
N LYS A 562 1.39 21.49 -37.01
CA LYS A 562 2.20 22.66 -37.40
C LYS A 562 1.31 23.88 -37.18
N VAL A 563 1.67 24.75 -36.26
CA VAL A 563 1.12 26.12 -36.20
C VAL A 563 1.57 26.75 -37.51
N ILE A 564 0.64 26.89 -38.45
CA ILE A 564 0.83 27.76 -39.62
C ILE A 564 0.78 29.16 -38.99
N GLU A 565 1.94 29.75 -38.72
CA GLU A 565 2.07 31.18 -38.56
C GLU A 565 1.66 31.78 -39.91
N GLU A 566 0.38 32.14 -40.01
CA GLU A 566 -0.05 33.03 -41.08
C GLU A 566 0.76 34.32 -40.93
N ASP A 567 1.61 34.57 -41.93
CA ASP A 567 2.40 35.75 -42.13
C ASP A 567 1.54 37.03 -41.93
N LYS A 568 1.59 37.64 -40.76
CA LYS A 568 1.18 39.03 -40.54
C LYS A 568 2.21 40.00 -41.15
N LYS A 569 2.67 39.76 -42.38
CA LYS A 569 3.65 40.63 -43.04
C LYS A 569 3.11 41.40 -44.25
N ASP A 570 1.83 41.38 -44.55
CA ASP A 570 1.30 42.11 -45.71
C ASP A 570 0.28 43.23 -45.42
N ILE A 571 0.23 43.78 -44.19
CA ILE A 571 -0.65 44.93 -43.90
C ILE A 571 0.11 46.24 -43.51
N GLU A 572 1.43 46.28 -43.53
CA GLU A 572 2.17 47.51 -43.22
C GLU A 572 2.87 48.21 -44.45
N SER A 573 2.63 47.77 -45.67
CA SER A 573 3.29 48.42 -46.86
C SER A 573 2.39 49.29 -47.70
N ASN A 574 1.12 49.58 -47.34
CA ASN A 574 0.25 50.47 -48.12
C ASN A 574 -0.33 51.65 -47.30
N GLY A 575 0.49 52.34 -46.55
CA GLY A 575 0.07 53.51 -45.74
C GLY A 575 0.99 54.71 -45.77
N LYS A 576 1.76 54.92 -46.87
CA LYS A 576 2.47 56.17 -47.10
C LYS A 576 2.37 56.60 -48.55
N LEU A 577 1.27 57.22 -48.89
CA LEU A 577 1.18 58.25 -49.96
C LEU A 577 -0.14 59.00 -49.75
N PHE A 578 0.01 60.22 -49.35
CA PHE A 578 -0.79 61.43 -49.40
C PHE A 578 -0.84 62.19 -48.07
N LYS A 579 0.06 63.20 -48.07
CA LYS A 579 0.15 64.45 -47.34
C LYS A 579 0.75 64.40 -45.96
#